data_321c894012d32ec6154d3617618e13d9
#
_entry.id   321c894012d32ec6154d3617618e13d9
#
_cell.length_a   1.000
_cell.length_b   1.000
_cell.length_c   1.000
_cell.angle_alpha   90.00
_cell.angle_beta   90.00
_cell.angle_gamma   90.00
#
_symmetry.space_group_name_H-M   'P 1'
#
loop_
_entity.id
_entity.type
_entity.pdbx_description
1 polymer ?
#
loop_
_entity_poly.entity_id
_entity_poly.type
_entity_poly.pdbx_seq_one_letter_code
_entity_poly.pdbx_strand_id
1 'polypeptide(L)'
;NINSLKEDCLINDNFIKLYKKFSPGPITYILNLKKNSKISEYVTNKKKNLAVRFSKHKIFRELLKKLDYPLAAPSANITTKLSSVDVSGVREEFGSKIKYILDGGKCIIGLESTIIDLVNKPAILRLGGLDILKIKKTLGFKIDININPKKNVAPGQSRLHYSPGIPLKMNVKKSKNDVAFILIKKRKIRLNNHYHLSANGNLDEAAKNLYSCLRKIK
;
A
#
# COMPACT_ATOMS: atom_id res chain seq x y z
N ASN A 1 1.42 18.46 -5.99
CA ASN A 1 0.09 18.77 -6.56
C ASN A 1 0.02 18.27 -8.02
N ILE A 2 -1.14 18.36 -8.69
CA ILE A 2 -1.32 17.87 -10.07
C ILE A 2 -0.55 18.74 -11.10
N ASN A 3 -0.34 20.02 -10.82
CA ASN A 3 0.38 20.89 -11.75
C ASN A 3 1.86 20.51 -11.83
N SER A 4 2.52 20.28 -10.69
CA SER A 4 3.88 19.74 -10.67
C SER A 4 3.97 18.38 -11.36
N LEU A 5 2.96 17.51 -11.21
CA LEU A 5 2.96 16.23 -11.91
C LEU A 5 2.88 16.38 -13.43
N LYS A 6 2.16 17.38 -13.94
CA LYS A 6 2.08 17.67 -15.38
C LYS A 6 3.40 18.10 -16.01
N GLU A 7 4.35 18.57 -15.22
CA GLU A 7 5.70 18.90 -15.71
C GLU A 7 6.46 17.64 -16.10
N ASP A 8 6.30 16.56 -15.31
CA ASP A 8 7.07 15.34 -15.45
C ASP A 8 6.34 14.19 -16.17
N CYS A 9 4.99 14.12 -16.08
CA CYS A 9 4.23 12.98 -16.57
C CYS A 9 3.22 13.33 -17.67
N LEU A 10 2.97 12.34 -18.54
CA LEU A 10 1.86 12.37 -19.49
C LEU A 10 0.56 12.05 -18.76
N ILE A 11 -0.38 12.99 -18.81
CA ILE A 11 -1.67 12.88 -18.13
C ILE A 11 -2.73 12.43 -19.14
N ASN A 12 -3.50 11.39 -18.81
CA ASN A 12 -4.61 10.90 -19.61
C ASN A 12 -5.95 11.02 -18.88
N ASP A 13 -7.07 10.84 -19.60
CA ASP A 13 -8.42 10.99 -19.07
C ASP A 13 -8.73 10.00 -17.95
N ASN A 14 -8.23 8.77 -18.04
CA ASN A 14 -8.42 7.76 -16.98
C ASN A 14 -7.79 8.21 -15.66
N PHE A 15 -6.58 8.78 -15.73
CA PHE A 15 -5.94 9.38 -14.55
C PHE A 15 -6.79 10.52 -13.99
N ILE A 16 -7.27 11.45 -14.84
CA ILE A 16 -8.06 12.60 -14.39
C ILE A 16 -9.35 12.14 -13.68
N LYS A 17 -10.08 11.16 -14.26
CA LYS A 17 -11.29 10.59 -13.64
C LYS A 17 -11.00 10.02 -12.25
N LEU A 18 -9.95 9.21 -12.12
CA LEU A 18 -9.58 8.58 -10.87
C LEU A 18 -9.00 9.57 -9.87
N TYR A 19 -8.17 10.52 -10.33
CA TYR A 19 -7.60 11.56 -9.48
C TYR A 19 -8.68 12.42 -8.82
N LYS A 20 -9.64 12.92 -9.59
CA LYS A 20 -10.76 13.73 -9.06
C LYS A 20 -11.55 13.01 -7.97
N LYS A 21 -11.67 11.69 -8.06
CA LYS A 21 -12.52 10.91 -7.15
C LYS A 21 -11.78 10.33 -5.95
N PHE A 22 -10.50 9.95 -6.12
CA PHE A 22 -9.78 9.16 -5.13
C PHE A 22 -8.51 9.82 -4.61
N SER A 23 -8.13 11.00 -5.11
CA SER A 23 -6.97 11.73 -4.61
C SER A 23 -7.36 13.01 -3.87
N PRO A 24 -6.73 13.28 -2.72
CA PRO A 24 -5.69 12.48 -2.06
C PRO A 24 -6.26 11.22 -1.41
N GLY A 25 -5.54 10.07 -1.53
CA GLY A 25 -6.05 8.81 -1.02
C GLY A 25 -5.12 7.60 -1.15
N PRO A 26 -5.65 6.38 -0.88
CA PRO A 26 -4.89 5.15 -0.91
C PRO A 26 -4.80 4.53 -2.31
N ILE A 27 -4.48 5.33 -3.31
CA ILE A 27 -4.28 4.91 -4.69
C ILE A 27 -2.95 5.44 -5.21
N THR A 28 -2.23 4.60 -5.94
CA THR A 28 -0.99 4.92 -6.66
C THR A 28 -1.22 4.73 -8.15
N TYR A 29 -0.85 5.71 -8.93
CA TYR A 29 -0.98 5.71 -10.38
C TYR A 29 0.39 5.49 -11.02
N ILE A 30 0.49 4.61 -12.01
CA ILE A 30 1.67 4.52 -12.86
C ILE A 30 1.36 5.26 -14.15
N LEU A 31 2.20 6.24 -14.47
CA LEU A 31 2.06 7.14 -15.60
C LEU A 31 3.36 7.19 -16.42
N ASN A 32 3.27 7.44 -17.72
CA ASN A 32 4.45 7.67 -18.55
C ASN A 32 5.15 8.98 -18.15
N LEU A 33 6.47 8.93 -18.05
CA LEU A 33 7.30 10.13 -17.95
C LEU A 33 7.36 10.86 -19.30
N LYS A 34 7.44 12.17 -19.23
CA LYS A 34 7.83 13.00 -20.38
C LYS A 34 9.32 12.84 -20.67
N LYS A 35 9.72 13.05 -21.91
CA LYS A 35 11.15 12.98 -22.32
C LYS A 35 12.04 13.97 -21.58
N ASN A 36 11.51 15.13 -21.22
CA ASN A 36 12.21 16.21 -20.51
C ASN A 36 11.94 16.21 -18.98
N SER A 37 11.42 15.12 -18.42
CA SER A 37 11.21 14.99 -16.97
C SER A 37 12.54 15.12 -16.23
N LYS A 38 12.50 15.83 -15.10
CA LYS A 38 13.64 16.00 -14.17
C LYS A 38 13.69 14.94 -13.09
N ILE A 39 12.78 13.97 -13.09
CA ILE A 39 12.76 12.89 -12.10
C ILE A 39 13.97 11.99 -12.30
N SER A 40 14.72 11.79 -11.23
CA SER A 40 15.92 10.95 -11.22
C SER A 40 15.63 9.51 -11.67
N GLU A 41 16.52 8.93 -12.46
CA GLU A 41 16.44 7.52 -12.87
C GLU A 41 16.48 6.54 -11.70
N TYR A 42 17.09 6.92 -10.58
CA TYR A 42 17.05 6.11 -9.34
C TYR A 42 15.64 5.93 -8.79
N VAL A 43 14.77 6.94 -8.91
CA VAL A 43 13.36 6.87 -8.47
C VAL A 43 12.55 5.91 -9.35
N THR A 44 12.83 5.87 -10.64
CA THR A 44 12.10 5.07 -11.62
C THR A 44 12.72 3.71 -11.90
N ASN A 45 13.91 3.44 -11.33
CA ASN A 45 14.73 2.28 -11.67
C ASN A 45 14.96 2.20 -13.19
N LYS A 46 15.33 3.32 -13.82
CA LYS A 46 15.56 3.51 -15.27
C LYS A 46 14.36 3.18 -16.16
N LYS A 47 13.15 3.10 -15.58
CA LYS A 47 11.92 2.90 -16.35
C LYS A 47 11.38 4.24 -16.88
N LYS A 48 10.66 4.18 -18.00
CA LYS A 48 10.00 5.34 -18.61
C LYS A 48 8.64 5.68 -17.99
N ASN A 49 8.38 5.20 -16.78
CA ASN A 49 7.16 5.46 -16.04
C ASN A 49 7.43 5.75 -14.57
N LEU A 50 6.51 6.44 -13.93
CA LEU A 50 6.58 6.88 -12.54
C LEU A 50 5.35 6.42 -11.77
N ALA A 51 5.55 5.86 -10.58
CA ALA A 51 4.49 5.57 -9.62
C ALA A 51 4.26 6.80 -8.74
N VAL A 52 3.05 7.37 -8.80
CA VAL A 52 2.69 8.61 -8.11
C VAL A 52 1.52 8.40 -7.17
N ARG A 53 1.61 8.95 -5.96
CA ARG A 53 0.53 8.97 -4.98
C ARG A 53 0.36 10.35 -4.36
N PHE A 54 -0.89 10.78 -4.18
CA PHE A 54 -1.27 11.97 -3.44
C PHE A 54 -1.76 11.56 -2.06
N SER A 55 -0.92 11.77 -1.05
CA SER A 55 -1.23 11.33 0.32
C SER A 55 -2.35 12.16 0.94
N LYS A 56 -3.27 11.49 1.66
CA LYS A 56 -4.31 12.15 2.47
C LYS A 56 -3.81 12.49 3.89
N HIS A 57 -2.65 11.97 4.30
CA HIS A 57 -2.14 12.11 5.66
C HIS A 57 -1.78 13.57 5.98
N LYS A 58 -2.39 14.15 7.00
CA LYS A 58 -2.29 15.57 7.34
C LYS A 58 -0.83 16.01 7.55
N ILE A 59 -0.13 15.36 8.46
CA ILE A 59 1.26 15.73 8.82
C ILE A 59 2.19 15.59 7.61
N PHE A 60 2.07 14.51 6.83
CA PHE A 60 2.87 14.33 5.62
C PHE A 60 2.57 15.41 4.56
N ARG A 61 1.33 15.85 4.43
CA ARG A 61 0.96 16.96 3.54
C ARG A 61 1.54 18.29 4.00
N GLU A 62 1.56 18.56 5.31
CA GLU A 62 2.21 19.76 5.85
C GLU A 62 3.72 19.75 5.58
N LEU A 63 4.38 18.59 5.70
CA LEU A 63 5.78 18.43 5.28
C LEU A 63 5.96 18.77 3.80
N LEU A 64 5.13 18.17 2.92
CA LEU A 64 5.22 18.40 1.47
C LEU A 64 4.97 19.86 1.06
N LYS A 65 4.18 20.62 1.81
CA LYS A 65 3.98 22.06 1.55
C LYS A 65 5.22 22.91 1.84
N LYS A 66 6.13 22.41 2.67
CA LYS A 66 7.39 23.09 3.03
C LYS A 66 8.53 22.76 2.06
N LEU A 67 8.28 21.86 1.10
CA LEU A 67 9.25 21.42 0.12
C LEU A 67 8.83 21.91 -1.27
N ASP A 68 9.79 22.31 -2.07
CA ASP A 68 9.63 22.70 -3.47
C ASP A 68 9.80 21.53 -4.46
N TYR A 69 10.02 20.31 -3.92
CA TYR A 69 10.19 19.07 -4.68
C TYR A 69 9.33 17.92 -4.13
N PRO A 70 9.02 16.91 -4.96
CA PRO A 70 8.34 15.70 -4.51
C PRO A 70 9.29 14.78 -3.72
N LEU A 71 8.71 13.92 -2.87
CA LEU A 71 9.47 12.92 -2.12
C LEU A 71 9.31 11.52 -2.71
N ALA A 72 10.42 10.82 -2.90
CA ALA A 72 10.45 9.38 -3.13
C ALA A 72 10.40 8.66 -1.77
N ALA A 73 9.27 7.99 -1.48
CA ALA A 73 9.02 7.37 -0.19
C ALA A 73 8.61 5.90 -0.35
N PRO A 74 9.51 4.93 -0.15
CA PRO A 74 9.16 3.52 -0.06
C PRO A 74 8.44 3.22 1.26
N SER A 75 7.94 1.98 1.43
CA SER A 75 7.42 1.51 2.72
C SER A 75 8.52 1.45 3.77
N ALA A 76 8.17 1.80 5.01
CA ALA A 76 9.12 1.83 6.13
C ALA A 76 9.26 0.43 6.77
N ASN A 77 9.86 -0.50 6.01
CA ASN A 77 10.18 -1.86 6.44
C ASN A 77 11.39 -2.39 5.67
N ILE A 78 12.10 -3.34 6.23
CA ILE A 78 13.13 -4.10 5.51
C ILE A 78 12.45 -4.92 4.42
N THR A 79 13.09 -5.03 3.26
CA THR A 79 12.59 -5.79 2.10
C THR A 79 12.08 -7.18 2.53
N THR A 80 10.95 -7.60 1.98
CA THR A 80 10.20 -8.83 2.26
C THR A 80 9.37 -8.84 3.54
N LYS A 81 9.69 -8.05 4.55
CA LYS A 81 8.95 -8.02 5.83
C LYS A 81 7.63 -7.26 5.75
N LEU A 82 6.84 -7.34 6.83
CA LEU A 82 5.58 -6.60 7.00
C LEU A 82 5.84 -5.10 7.08
N SER A 83 5.04 -4.30 6.40
CA SER A 83 5.08 -2.85 6.53
C SER A 83 4.75 -2.40 7.96
N SER A 84 5.47 -1.39 8.44
CA SER A 84 5.18 -0.77 9.74
C SER A 84 3.90 0.05 9.64
N VAL A 85 3.07 -0.01 10.69
CA VAL A 85 1.79 0.71 10.77
C VAL A 85 1.80 1.84 11.81
N ASP A 86 2.87 1.97 12.56
CA ASP A 86 3.11 3.00 13.58
C ASP A 86 4.60 3.20 13.83
N VAL A 87 4.95 4.16 14.68
CA VAL A 87 6.33 4.51 15.03
C VAL A 87 7.06 3.36 15.72
N SER A 88 6.37 2.59 16.57
CA SER A 88 7.00 1.48 17.29
C SER A 88 7.51 0.42 16.32
N GLY A 89 6.71 0.08 15.30
CA GLY A 89 7.11 -0.83 14.24
C GLY A 89 8.28 -0.32 13.39
N VAL A 90 8.36 0.99 13.15
CA VAL A 90 9.52 1.60 12.45
C VAL A 90 10.77 1.53 13.29
N ARG A 91 10.68 1.85 14.59
CA ARG A 91 11.81 1.77 15.52
C ARG A 91 12.34 0.34 15.70
N GLU A 92 11.42 -0.63 15.82
CA GLU A 92 11.77 -2.05 15.89
C GLU A 92 12.54 -2.50 14.64
N GLU A 93 12.10 -2.05 13.46
CA GLU A 93 12.65 -2.48 12.18
C GLU A 93 14.01 -1.86 11.87
N PHE A 94 14.19 -0.57 12.14
CA PHE A 94 15.37 0.18 11.73
C PHE A 94 16.31 0.56 12.88
N GLY A 95 15.83 0.65 14.12
CA GLY A 95 16.63 1.05 15.27
C GLY A 95 17.37 2.37 15.04
N SER A 96 18.68 2.38 15.26
CA SER A 96 19.55 3.54 15.08
C SER A 96 19.92 3.86 13.62
N LYS A 97 19.49 3.01 12.65
CA LYS A 97 19.82 3.23 11.21
C LYS A 97 19.14 4.46 10.61
N ILE A 98 18.09 4.96 11.26
CA ILE A 98 17.39 6.20 10.86
C ILE A 98 17.40 7.18 12.03
N LYS A 99 17.80 8.44 11.75
CA LYS A 99 17.93 9.48 12.78
C LYS A 99 16.60 10.11 13.17
N TYR A 100 15.68 10.25 12.19
CA TYR A 100 14.44 11.00 12.38
C TYR A 100 13.23 10.16 11.96
N ILE A 101 12.20 10.20 12.79
CA ILE A 101 10.89 9.59 12.52
C ILE A 101 9.84 10.67 12.75
N LEU A 102 9.10 11.01 11.71
CA LEU A 102 7.95 11.91 11.83
C LEU A 102 6.75 11.08 12.28
N ASP A 103 6.36 11.26 13.56
CA ASP A 103 5.23 10.53 14.12
C ASP A 103 3.91 11.06 13.56
N GLY A 104 3.28 10.25 12.73
CA GLY A 104 1.95 10.49 12.16
C GLY A 104 0.83 9.76 12.89
N GLY A 105 1.14 9.08 14.00
CA GLY A 105 0.23 8.15 14.66
C GLY A 105 0.07 6.83 13.91
N LYS A 106 -0.88 6.02 14.35
CA LYS A 106 -1.16 4.71 13.75
C LYS A 106 -1.85 4.85 12.38
N CYS A 107 -1.46 4.04 11.41
CA CYS A 107 -2.07 4.01 10.09
C CYS A 107 -3.57 3.73 10.16
N ILE A 108 -4.38 4.57 9.50
CA ILE A 108 -5.84 4.46 9.53
C ILE A 108 -6.33 3.27 8.70
N ILE A 109 -5.67 2.99 7.56
CA ILE A 109 -6.06 1.93 6.63
C ILE A 109 -5.33 0.61 6.95
N GLY A 110 -4.04 0.69 7.33
CA GLY A 110 -3.22 -0.46 7.71
C GLY A 110 -2.72 -1.31 6.54
N LEU A 111 -3.13 -1.02 5.32
CA LEU A 111 -2.65 -1.63 4.08
C LEU A 111 -2.04 -0.57 3.18
N GLU A 112 -1.24 -1.02 2.22
CA GLU A 112 -0.68 -0.18 1.18
C GLU A 112 -1.76 0.37 0.24
N SER A 113 -1.36 1.30 -0.63
CA SER A 113 -2.23 1.83 -1.69
C SER A 113 -2.51 0.77 -2.76
N THR A 114 -3.70 0.80 -3.33
CA THR A 114 -4.00 0.10 -4.57
C THR A 114 -3.18 0.72 -5.69
N ILE A 115 -2.49 -0.09 -6.51
CA ILE A 115 -1.68 0.39 -7.64
C ILE A 115 -2.42 0.10 -8.94
N ILE A 116 -2.63 1.15 -9.73
CA ILE A 116 -3.17 1.05 -11.08
C ILE A 116 -2.16 1.54 -12.11
N ASP A 117 -1.90 0.72 -13.10
CA ASP A 117 -1.16 1.11 -14.31
C ASP A 117 -2.10 1.83 -15.28
N LEU A 118 -1.71 3.01 -15.74
CA LEU A 118 -2.43 3.84 -16.69
C LEU A 118 -1.59 4.19 -17.93
N VAL A 119 -0.45 3.49 -18.11
CA VAL A 119 0.46 3.72 -19.24
C VAL A 119 -0.19 3.35 -20.57
N ASN A 120 -0.81 2.18 -20.60
CA ASN A 120 -1.52 1.64 -21.76
C ASN A 120 -2.97 1.30 -21.37
N LYS A 121 -3.37 0.06 -21.57
CA LYS A 121 -4.66 -0.44 -21.07
C LYS A 121 -4.62 -0.49 -19.53
N PRO A 122 -5.58 0.15 -18.85
CA PRO A 122 -5.60 0.17 -17.38
C PRO A 122 -5.59 -1.23 -16.76
N ALA A 123 -4.67 -1.43 -15.81
CA ALA A 123 -4.51 -2.69 -15.09
C ALA A 123 -4.22 -2.48 -13.60
N ILE A 124 -4.83 -3.29 -12.74
CA ILE A 124 -4.49 -3.32 -11.30
C ILE A 124 -3.24 -4.15 -11.11
N LEU A 125 -2.19 -3.54 -10.56
CA LEU A 125 -0.91 -4.20 -10.28
C LEU A 125 -0.75 -4.61 -8.82
N ARG A 126 -1.49 -3.98 -7.90
CA ARG A 126 -1.52 -4.35 -6.48
C ARG A 126 -2.89 -4.04 -5.89
N LEU A 127 -3.45 -5.01 -5.17
CA LEU A 127 -4.60 -4.79 -4.30
C LEU A 127 -4.14 -4.05 -3.05
N GLY A 128 -4.92 -3.10 -2.58
CA GLY A 128 -4.59 -2.29 -1.41
C GLY A 128 -5.82 -1.63 -0.80
N GLY A 129 -5.62 -0.52 -0.08
CA GLY A 129 -6.65 0.14 0.70
C GLY A 129 -7.80 0.79 -0.07
N LEU A 130 -7.74 0.85 -1.41
CA LEU A 130 -8.87 1.27 -2.24
C LEU A 130 -9.50 0.07 -2.94
N ASP A 131 -10.81 -0.12 -2.75
CA ASP A 131 -11.58 -1.17 -3.40
C ASP A 131 -11.56 -1.02 -4.93
N ILE A 132 -11.18 -2.09 -5.62
CA ILE A 132 -11.11 -2.14 -7.09
C ILE A 132 -12.48 -2.00 -7.76
N LEU A 133 -13.58 -2.37 -7.09
CA LEU A 133 -14.93 -2.18 -7.62
C LEU A 133 -15.24 -0.69 -7.79
N LYS A 134 -14.78 0.15 -6.84
CA LYS A 134 -14.92 1.61 -6.95
C LYS A 134 -14.13 2.17 -8.14
N ILE A 135 -12.94 1.62 -8.41
CA ILE A 135 -12.12 1.99 -9.57
C ILE A 135 -12.81 1.60 -10.86
N LYS A 136 -13.27 0.33 -10.97
CA LYS A 136 -14.01 -0.18 -12.13
C LYS A 136 -15.25 0.67 -12.43
N LYS A 137 -16.06 0.96 -11.40
CA LYS A 137 -17.25 1.83 -11.53
C LYS A 137 -16.91 3.23 -12.04
N THR A 138 -15.76 3.78 -11.63
CA THR A 138 -15.35 5.14 -12.02
C THR A 138 -14.87 5.20 -13.47
N LEU A 139 -14.17 4.17 -13.94
CA LEU A 139 -13.67 4.11 -15.30
C LEU A 139 -14.78 3.67 -16.30
N GLY A 140 -15.78 2.92 -15.84
CA GLY A 140 -16.91 2.51 -16.67
C GLY A 140 -16.63 1.28 -17.56
N PHE A 141 -15.48 0.59 -17.37
CA PHE A 141 -15.12 -0.60 -18.14
C PHE A 141 -14.37 -1.64 -17.29
N LYS A 142 -14.21 -2.86 -17.85
CA LYS A 142 -13.49 -3.94 -17.22
C LYS A 142 -11.98 -3.63 -17.18
N ILE A 143 -11.38 -3.74 -16.00
CA ILE A 143 -9.96 -3.53 -15.76
C ILE A 143 -9.29 -4.87 -15.51
N ASP A 144 -8.16 -5.10 -16.15
CA ASP A 144 -7.35 -6.30 -15.94
C ASP A 144 -6.71 -6.28 -14.54
N ILE A 145 -6.54 -7.46 -13.95
CA ILE A 145 -5.89 -7.64 -12.66
C ILE A 145 -4.61 -8.44 -12.90
N ASN A 146 -3.46 -7.78 -12.76
CA ASN A 146 -2.13 -8.36 -12.99
C ASN A 146 -1.26 -8.22 -11.72
N ILE A 147 -1.65 -8.92 -10.66
CA ILE A 147 -0.98 -8.86 -9.36
C ILE A 147 0.20 -9.84 -9.23
N ASN A 148 0.29 -10.84 -10.12
CA ASN A 148 1.36 -11.83 -10.16
C ASN A 148 1.98 -11.89 -11.58
N PRO A 149 2.65 -10.83 -12.05
CA PRO A 149 3.25 -10.84 -13.37
C PRO A 149 4.50 -11.71 -13.41
N LYS A 150 4.90 -12.20 -14.62
CA LYS A 150 6.16 -12.96 -14.82
C LYS A 150 7.39 -12.12 -14.43
N LYS A 151 7.36 -10.79 -14.60
CA LYS A 151 8.40 -9.86 -14.16
C LYS A 151 7.76 -8.81 -13.26
N ASN A 152 8.37 -8.54 -12.10
CA ASN A 152 7.89 -7.53 -11.17
C ASN A 152 7.94 -6.14 -11.80
N VAL A 153 6.79 -5.47 -11.87
CA VAL A 153 6.64 -4.12 -12.44
C VAL A 153 6.24 -3.09 -11.39
N ALA A 154 5.79 -3.55 -10.22
CA ALA A 154 5.38 -2.69 -9.11
C ALA A 154 5.83 -3.29 -7.76
N PRO A 155 5.98 -2.45 -6.71
CA PRO A 155 6.21 -2.91 -5.34
C PRO A 155 5.11 -3.86 -4.86
N GLY A 156 5.49 -4.91 -4.13
CA GLY A 156 4.54 -5.90 -3.61
C GLY A 156 4.32 -7.13 -4.49
N GLN A 157 4.98 -7.21 -5.65
CA GLN A 157 4.85 -8.32 -6.60
C GLN A 157 5.95 -9.39 -6.46
N SER A 158 6.90 -9.21 -5.54
CA SER A 158 7.93 -10.21 -5.25
C SER A 158 7.31 -11.45 -4.60
N ARG A 159 7.85 -12.63 -4.90
CA ARG A 159 7.41 -13.93 -4.34
C ARG A 159 7.37 -13.92 -2.81
N LEU A 160 8.35 -13.28 -2.17
CA LEU A 160 8.37 -13.00 -0.73
C LEU A 160 8.17 -11.50 -0.55
N HIS A 161 6.97 -11.11 -0.11
CA HIS A 161 6.63 -9.74 0.23
C HIS A 161 5.54 -9.74 1.30
N TYR A 162 5.59 -8.79 2.23
CA TYR A 162 4.66 -8.73 3.38
C TYR A 162 4.70 -10.00 4.24
N SER A 163 5.86 -10.63 4.34
CA SER A 163 6.01 -11.85 5.11
C SER A 163 6.12 -11.57 6.61
N PRO A 164 5.38 -12.28 7.47
CA PRO A 164 5.59 -12.22 8.91
C PRO A 164 6.89 -12.92 9.35
N GLY A 165 7.60 -13.62 8.47
CA GLY A 165 8.80 -14.38 8.78
C GLY A 165 8.52 -15.77 9.36
N ILE A 166 7.26 -16.16 9.46
CA ILE A 166 6.78 -17.49 9.88
C ILE A 166 5.84 -18.05 8.82
N PRO A 167 5.69 -19.39 8.72
CA PRO A 167 4.76 -20.01 7.77
C PRO A 167 3.33 -19.53 7.97
N LEU A 168 2.64 -19.20 6.89
CA LEU A 168 1.23 -18.78 6.90
C LEU A 168 0.40 -19.70 5.99
N LYS A 169 -0.66 -20.29 6.55
CA LYS A 169 -1.60 -21.13 5.81
C LYS A 169 -2.97 -20.42 5.72
N MET A 170 -3.46 -20.25 4.50
CA MET A 170 -4.75 -19.61 4.24
C MET A 170 -5.91 -20.60 4.26
N ASN A 171 -7.11 -20.08 4.49
CA ASN A 171 -8.39 -20.82 4.41
C ASN A 171 -8.47 -22.05 5.32
N VAL A 172 -7.85 -21.97 6.51
CA VAL A 172 -7.86 -23.03 7.51
C VAL A 172 -9.21 -23.00 8.26
N LYS A 173 -9.93 -24.12 8.26
CA LYS A 173 -11.27 -24.23 8.89
C LYS A 173 -11.24 -24.53 10.39
N LYS A 174 -10.22 -25.24 10.85
CA LYS A 174 -10.07 -25.67 12.26
C LYS A 174 -8.75 -25.17 12.83
N SER A 175 -8.77 -24.62 14.05
CA SER A 175 -7.54 -24.26 14.78
C SER A 175 -6.86 -25.52 15.34
N LYS A 176 -5.52 -25.42 15.53
CA LYS A 176 -4.72 -26.36 16.31
C LYS A 176 -4.18 -25.62 17.53
N ASN A 177 -3.93 -26.32 18.63
CA ASN A 177 -3.57 -25.69 19.90
C ASN A 177 -2.21 -24.98 19.89
N ASP A 178 -1.28 -25.45 19.07
CA ASP A 178 0.09 -24.98 18.92
C ASP A 178 0.30 -23.94 17.81
N VAL A 179 -0.79 -23.55 17.12
CA VAL A 179 -0.74 -22.64 15.96
C VAL A 179 -1.65 -21.45 16.20
N ALA A 180 -1.13 -20.24 15.96
CA ALA A 180 -1.93 -19.02 15.97
C ALA A 180 -3.02 -19.05 14.88
N PHE A 181 -4.25 -18.81 15.26
CA PHE A 181 -5.42 -18.87 14.39
C PHE A 181 -6.04 -17.49 14.22
N ILE A 182 -5.87 -16.89 13.04
CA ILE A 182 -6.35 -15.55 12.75
C ILE A 182 -7.74 -15.60 12.15
N LEU A 183 -8.66 -14.87 12.74
CA LEU A 183 -10.07 -14.77 12.36
C LEU A 183 -10.40 -13.34 11.95
N ILE A 184 -11.20 -13.17 10.89
CA ILE A 184 -11.74 -11.86 10.52
C ILE A 184 -12.67 -11.36 11.63
N LYS A 185 -13.63 -12.18 12.05
CA LYS A 185 -14.62 -11.85 13.09
C LYS A 185 -14.32 -12.58 14.39
N LYS A 186 -14.51 -11.89 15.53
CA LYS A 186 -14.44 -12.48 16.87
C LYS A 186 -15.48 -13.58 17.04
N ARG A 187 -15.07 -14.75 17.54
CA ARG A 187 -15.97 -15.85 17.91
C ARG A 187 -16.44 -15.72 19.37
N LYS A 188 -17.60 -16.33 19.69
CA LYS A 188 -18.12 -16.39 21.06
C LYS A 188 -17.15 -17.17 21.98
N ILE A 189 -16.67 -18.32 21.54
CA ILE A 189 -15.68 -19.14 22.26
C ILE A 189 -14.29 -18.59 21.96
N ARG A 190 -13.54 -18.22 22.99
CA ARG A 190 -12.14 -17.75 22.89
C ARG A 190 -11.21 -18.91 23.28
N LEU A 191 -10.22 -19.14 22.40
CA LEU A 191 -9.05 -19.94 22.74
C LEU A 191 -7.83 -18.98 22.78
N ASN A 192 -6.84 -19.28 23.58
CA ASN A 192 -5.66 -18.41 23.79
C ASN A 192 -4.87 -18.15 22.53
N ASN A 193 -4.91 -19.07 21.55
CA ASN A 193 -4.25 -18.96 20.26
C ASN A 193 -5.13 -18.31 19.17
N HIS A 194 -6.34 -17.82 19.52
CA HIS A 194 -7.25 -17.14 18.60
C HIS A 194 -7.02 -15.63 18.60
N TYR A 195 -6.65 -15.10 17.45
CA TYR A 195 -6.52 -13.69 17.15
C TYR A 195 -7.67 -13.26 16.25
N HIS A 196 -8.26 -12.10 16.48
CA HIS A 196 -9.34 -11.58 15.63
C HIS A 196 -8.98 -10.19 15.14
N LEU A 197 -9.29 -9.94 13.88
CA LEU A 197 -8.97 -8.68 13.19
C LEU A 197 -10.07 -7.63 13.40
N SER A 198 -11.33 -8.07 13.57
CA SER A 198 -12.49 -7.21 13.81
C SER A 198 -13.42 -7.83 14.84
N ALA A 199 -14.04 -6.99 15.67
CA ALA A 199 -15.06 -7.43 16.61
C ALA A 199 -16.30 -7.97 15.89
N ASN A 200 -16.76 -7.26 14.87
CA ASN A 200 -18.04 -7.50 14.18
C ASN A 200 -17.88 -8.08 12.76
N GLY A 201 -16.64 -8.32 12.29
CA GLY A 201 -16.37 -8.79 10.93
C GLY A 201 -16.30 -7.68 9.90
N ASN A 202 -16.13 -6.42 10.31
CA ASN A 202 -15.91 -5.29 9.42
C ASN A 202 -14.55 -5.46 8.72
N LEU A 203 -14.55 -5.45 7.39
CA LEU A 203 -13.36 -5.70 6.57
C LEU A 203 -12.36 -4.53 6.62
N ASP A 204 -12.80 -3.29 6.75
CA ASP A 204 -11.92 -2.12 6.87
C ASP A 204 -11.17 -2.16 8.21
N GLU A 205 -11.86 -2.54 9.30
CA GLU A 205 -11.25 -2.77 10.62
C GLU A 205 -10.26 -3.95 10.55
N ALA A 206 -10.64 -5.05 9.90
CA ALA A 206 -9.78 -6.21 9.72
C ALA A 206 -8.51 -5.86 8.94
N ALA A 207 -8.63 -5.12 7.85
CA ALA A 207 -7.50 -4.62 7.06
C ALA A 207 -6.56 -3.75 7.89
N LYS A 208 -7.11 -2.80 8.67
CA LYS A 208 -6.36 -1.92 9.56
C LYS A 208 -5.54 -2.70 10.59
N ASN A 209 -6.07 -3.80 11.11
CA ASN A 209 -5.47 -4.57 12.19
C ASN A 209 -4.56 -5.70 11.71
N LEU A 210 -4.55 -6.05 10.41
CA LEU A 210 -3.87 -7.22 9.88
C LEU A 210 -2.37 -7.24 10.21
N TYR A 211 -1.63 -6.21 9.82
CA TYR A 211 -0.17 -6.19 10.03
C TYR A 211 0.20 -6.07 11.52
N SER A 212 -0.57 -5.32 12.31
CA SER A 212 -0.39 -5.28 13.77
C SER A 212 -0.62 -6.65 14.41
N CYS A 213 -1.62 -7.41 13.94
CA CYS A 213 -1.89 -8.76 14.41
C CYS A 213 -0.76 -9.72 14.05
N LEU A 214 -0.32 -9.72 12.79
CA LEU A 214 0.78 -10.56 12.31
C LEU A 214 2.11 -10.26 13.04
N ARG A 215 2.37 -9.00 13.39
CA ARG A 215 3.56 -8.62 14.17
C ARG A 215 3.50 -9.11 15.62
N LYS A 216 2.31 -9.22 16.21
CA LYS A 216 2.14 -9.74 17.59
C LYS A 216 2.30 -11.26 17.70
N ILE A 217 2.05 -11.98 16.61
CA ILE A 217 2.12 -13.46 16.58
C ILE A 217 3.56 -13.92 16.34
N LYS A 218 4.39 -13.09 15.73
CA LYS A 218 5.82 -13.33 15.51
C LYS A 218 6.58 -13.23 16.83
#